data_09b6266b44ae051b6431c134d46b6ce2
#
_entry.id   09b6266b44ae051b6431c134d46b6ce2
#
_cell.length_a   1.000
_cell.length_b   1.000
_cell.length_c   1.000
_cell.angle_alpha   90.00
_cell.angle_beta   90.00
_cell.angle_gamma   90.00
#
_symmetry.space_group_name_H-M   'P 1'
#
loop_
_entity.id
_entity.type
_entity.pdbx_description
1 polymer ?
#
loop_
_entity_poly.entity_id
_entity_poly.type
_entity_poly.pdbx_seq_one_letter_code
_entity_poly.pdbx_strand_id
1 'polypeptide(L)'
;MALQESDSELELGDPAPDFELPGVDGETHTLDSVDADALLVVFTCNHCPYAQAKFDLLNDIATEDDVAVVGINANDAEAYPEDSFEKMRDAVEEGRIAYDAYLRDETADVARAYGAVCTPDPFLFRREDGEYRLAYHGRLDDALGPDEEATEFYIRQAIDSVHAGEDVTLDPGPSRGCGIKWPN
;
A
#
# COMPACT_ATOMS: atom_id res chain seq x y z
N MET A 1 -13.13 -6.90 14.35
CA MET A 1 -12.21 -7.13 13.21
C MET A 1 -11.07 -8.03 13.62
N ALA A 2 -10.77 -9.03 12.80
CA ALA A 2 -9.64 -9.92 13.08
C ALA A 2 -8.32 -9.24 12.71
N LEU A 3 -7.39 -9.22 13.65
CA LEU A 3 -6.04 -8.73 13.41
C LEU A 3 -5.24 -9.80 12.69
N GLN A 4 -4.57 -9.44 11.61
CA GLN A 4 -3.75 -10.36 10.84
C GLN A 4 -2.36 -9.79 10.59
N GLU A 5 -1.40 -10.68 10.41
CA GLU A 5 -0.07 -10.31 9.96
C GLU A 5 0.06 -10.62 8.47
N SER A 6 0.84 -9.83 7.77
CA SER A 6 1.10 -10.05 6.34
C SER A 6 1.77 -11.40 6.12
N ASP A 7 1.37 -12.09 5.05
CA ASP A 7 1.86 -13.43 4.72
C ASP A 7 1.86 -13.61 3.18
N SER A 8 2.63 -12.77 2.49
CA SER A 8 2.72 -12.83 1.03
C SER A 8 3.78 -13.84 0.59
N GLU A 9 3.51 -14.51 -0.54
CA GLU A 9 4.47 -15.41 -1.18
C GLU A 9 5.47 -14.68 -2.08
N LEU A 10 5.29 -13.36 -2.30
CA LEU A 10 6.26 -12.57 -3.06
C LEU A 10 7.58 -12.49 -2.30
N GLU A 11 8.66 -12.69 -3.05
CA GLU A 11 10.02 -12.63 -2.50
C GLU A 11 10.77 -11.41 -3.05
N LEU A 12 11.80 -10.99 -2.34
CA LEU A 12 12.66 -9.91 -2.79
C LEU A 12 13.22 -10.22 -4.19
N GLY A 13 13.11 -9.26 -5.10
CA GLY A 13 13.53 -9.42 -6.48
C GLY A 13 12.43 -9.89 -7.43
N ASP A 14 11.29 -10.33 -6.91
CA ASP A 14 10.16 -10.72 -7.75
C ASP A 14 9.56 -9.50 -8.46
N PRO A 15 9.10 -9.66 -9.71
CA PRO A 15 8.43 -8.56 -10.39
C PRO A 15 7.08 -8.26 -9.75
N ALA A 16 6.70 -6.98 -9.77
CA ALA A 16 5.38 -6.57 -9.28
C ALA A 16 4.29 -7.18 -10.17
N PRO A 17 3.27 -7.83 -9.58
CA PRO A 17 2.11 -8.25 -10.37
C PRO A 17 1.43 -7.05 -11.04
N ASP A 18 0.98 -7.24 -12.27
CA ASP A 18 0.27 -6.20 -13.01
C ASP A 18 -1.07 -5.88 -12.37
N PHE A 19 -1.51 -4.65 -12.58
CA PHE A 19 -2.86 -4.26 -12.22
C PHE A 19 -3.43 -3.29 -13.25
N GLU A 20 -4.75 -3.27 -13.34
CA GLU A 20 -5.51 -2.30 -14.13
C GLU A 20 -6.79 -2.02 -13.34
N LEU A 21 -6.80 -0.92 -12.61
CA LEU A 21 -7.85 -0.62 -11.64
C LEU A 21 -8.35 0.81 -11.79
N PRO A 22 -9.65 1.03 -11.52
CA PRO A 22 -10.19 2.39 -11.55
C PRO A 22 -9.71 3.18 -10.32
N GLY A 23 -9.31 4.41 -10.55
CA GLY A 23 -8.93 5.34 -9.51
C GLY A 23 -10.06 6.32 -9.20
N VAL A 24 -10.00 6.89 -8.00
CA VAL A 24 -11.01 7.87 -7.57
C VAL A 24 -10.96 9.18 -8.38
N ASP A 25 -9.89 9.38 -9.15
CA ASP A 25 -9.72 10.52 -10.06
C ASP A 25 -10.52 10.33 -11.37
N GLY A 26 -11.21 9.23 -11.54
CA GLY A 26 -11.97 8.90 -12.74
C GLY A 26 -11.16 8.23 -13.84
N GLU A 27 -9.90 7.96 -13.61
CA GLU A 27 -9.01 7.32 -14.59
C GLU A 27 -8.70 5.88 -14.20
N THR A 28 -8.38 5.07 -15.21
CA THR A 28 -7.88 3.72 -14.98
C THR A 28 -6.35 3.78 -14.88
N HIS A 29 -5.81 3.17 -13.83
CA HIS A 29 -4.37 3.15 -13.58
C HIS A 29 -3.82 1.75 -13.76
N THR A 30 -2.65 1.66 -14.36
CA THR A 30 -1.94 0.39 -14.58
C THR A 30 -0.54 0.47 -13.97
N LEU A 31 0.08 -0.68 -13.77
CA LEU A 31 1.48 -0.73 -13.32
C LEU A 31 2.39 0.03 -14.29
N ASP A 32 2.15 -0.13 -15.60
CA ASP A 32 2.96 0.53 -16.64
C ASP A 32 2.79 2.05 -16.67
N SER A 33 1.70 2.57 -16.10
CA SER A 33 1.47 4.02 -16.05
C SER A 33 2.26 4.72 -14.94
N VAL A 34 2.88 3.96 -14.04
CA VAL A 34 3.68 4.52 -12.94
C VAL A 34 5.07 4.87 -13.47
N ASP A 35 5.52 6.09 -13.19
CA ASP A 35 6.83 6.58 -13.60
C ASP A 35 7.57 7.17 -12.40
N ALA A 36 8.18 6.30 -11.61
CA ALA A 36 8.97 6.68 -10.44
C ALA A 36 10.06 5.63 -10.21
N ASP A 37 11.15 6.02 -9.56
CA ASP A 37 12.23 5.10 -9.24
C ASP A 37 11.85 4.10 -8.15
N ALA A 38 10.97 4.52 -7.24
CA ALA A 38 10.42 3.66 -6.20
C ALA A 38 8.89 3.68 -6.29
N LEU A 39 8.28 2.50 -6.20
CA LEU A 39 6.83 2.33 -6.20
C LEU A 39 6.42 1.68 -4.88
N LEU A 40 5.60 2.36 -4.12
CA LEU A 40 5.03 1.83 -2.88
C LEU A 40 3.56 1.50 -3.13
N VAL A 41 3.25 0.21 -3.22
CA VAL A 41 1.87 -0.27 -3.33
C VAL A 41 1.41 -0.65 -1.93
N VAL A 42 0.34 -0.02 -1.46
CA VAL A 42 -0.19 -0.28 -0.12
C VAL A 42 -1.64 -0.76 -0.24
N PHE A 43 -1.89 -1.98 0.22
CA PHE A 43 -3.26 -2.45 0.38
C PHE A 43 -3.79 -1.81 1.66
N THR A 44 -4.84 -1.02 1.53
CA THR A 44 -5.35 -0.15 2.58
C THR A 44 -6.87 -0.08 2.53
N CYS A 45 -7.49 0.64 3.45
CA CYS A 45 -8.93 0.83 3.46
C CYS A 45 -9.27 2.16 4.15
N ASN A 46 -10.52 2.56 4.07
CA ASN A 46 -10.96 3.84 4.62
C ASN A 46 -11.24 3.77 6.13
N HIS A 47 -11.75 2.64 6.61
CA HIS A 47 -12.33 2.56 7.95
C HIS A 47 -11.47 1.82 8.98
N CYS A 48 -10.43 1.11 8.57
CA CYS A 48 -9.60 0.35 9.49
C CYS A 48 -8.69 1.28 10.31
N PRO A 49 -8.75 1.24 11.66
CA PRO A 49 -7.90 2.10 12.49
C PRO A 49 -6.41 1.89 12.23
N TYR A 50 -5.98 0.68 11.93
CA TYR A 50 -4.57 0.38 11.61
C TYR A 50 -4.13 1.03 10.30
N ALA A 51 -5.02 1.09 9.31
CA ALA A 51 -4.75 1.77 8.05
C ALA A 51 -4.79 3.29 8.24
N GLN A 52 -5.79 3.80 8.96
CA GLN A 52 -5.94 5.24 9.21
C GLN A 52 -4.73 5.82 9.94
N ALA A 53 -4.15 5.06 10.85
CA ALA A 53 -2.97 5.49 11.60
C ALA A 53 -1.75 5.76 10.72
N LYS A 54 -1.74 5.25 9.47
CA LYS A 54 -0.61 5.40 8.54
C LYS A 54 -0.90 6.40 7.41
N PHE A 55 -2.09 6.97 7.36
CA PHE A 55 -2.45 7.92 6.28
C PHE A 55 -1.47 9.08 6.21
N ASP A 56 -1.15 9.71 7.33
CA ASP A 56 -0.25 10.88 7.35
C ASP A 56 1.16 10.53 6.87
N LEU A 57 1.71 9.41 7.33
CA LEU A 57 3.03 8.95 6.89
C LEU A 57 3.05 8.70 5.38
N LEU A 58 2.05 8.01 4.87
CA LEU A 58 1.97 7.68 3.44
C LEU A 58 1.73 8.94 2.61
N ASN A 59 0.93 9.88 3.10
CA ASN A 59 0.72 11.17 2.42
C ASN A 59 2.02 11.96 2.33
N ASP A 60 2.82 11.98 3.40
CA ASP A 60 4.12 12.65 3.41
C ASP A 60 5.08 12.03 2.39
N ILE A 61 5.12 10.70 2.32
CA ILE A 61 5.95 10.00 1.34
C ILE A 61 5.49 10.32 -0.08
N ALA A 62 4.19 10.42 -0.30
CA ALA A 62 3.63 10.72 -1.62
C ALA A 62 4.00 12.12 -2.14
N THR A 63 4.50 13.02 -1.28
CA THR A 63 4.97 14.34 -1.71
C THR A 63 6.37 14.29 -2.32
N GLU A 64 7.08 13.18 -2.21
CA GLU A 64 8.46 13.05 -2.72
C GLU A 64 8.45 12.73 -4.21
N ASP A 65 9.31 13.38 -4.98
CA ASP A 65 9.29 13.32 -6.44
C ASP A 65 9.60 11.94 -7.03
N ASP A 66 10.47 11.19 -6.39
CA ASP A 66 10.97 9.93 -6.94
C ASP A 66 10.27 8.69 -6.38
N VAL A 67 9.18 8.90 -5.65
CA VAL A 67 8.37 7.82 -5.07
C VAL A 67 6.92 7.98 -5.51
N ALA A 68 6.33 6.89 -6.02
CA ALA A 68 4.90 6.84 -6.28
C ALA A 68 4.24 6.01 -5.18
N VAL A 69 3.22 6.55 -4.53
CA VAL A 69 2.41 5.84 -3.54
C VAL A 69 1.06 5.51 -4.17
N VAL A 70 0.78 4.22 -4.29
CA VAL A 70 -0.47 3.71 -4.86
C VAL A 70 -1.21 2.94 -3.77
N GLY A 71 -2.33 3.47 -3.32
CA GLY A 71 -3.20 2.79 -2.37
C GLY A 71 -4.23 1.94 -3.11
N ILE A 72 -4.47 0.73 -2.65
CA ILE A 72 -5.45 -0.18 -3.25
C ILE A 72 -6.39 -0.67 -2.15
N ASN A 73 -7.69 -0.48 -2.37
CA ASN A 73 -8.73 -0.94 -1.45
C ASN A 73 -9.46 -2.12 -2.07
N ALA A 74 -9.33 -3.29 -1.46
CA ALA A 74 -9.91 -4.55 -1.92
C ALA A 74 -11.06 -5.06 -1.03
N ASN A 75 -11.47 -4.28 -0.03
CA ASN A 75 -12.53 -4.73 0.89
C ASN A 75 -13.89 -4.82 0.20
N ASP A 76 -14.70 -5.79 0.63
CA ASP A 76 -16.06 -5.95 0.17
C ASP A 76 -16.92 -4.73 0.56
N ALA A 77 -17.24 -3.90 -0.42
CA ALA A 77 -18.00 -2.67 -0.18
C ALA A 77 -19.50 -2.91 0.03
N GLU A 78 -20.00 -4.07 -0.32
CA GLU A 78 -21.41 -4.40 -0.03
C GLU A 78 -21.59 -4.66 1.45
N ALA A 79 -20.68 -5.43 2.05
CA ALA A 79 -20.69 -5.71 3.49
C ALA A 79 -20.16 -4.55 4.33
N TYR A 80 -19.23 -3.77 3.76
CA TYR A 80 -18.56 -2.66 4.43
C TYR A 80 -18.65 -1.38 3.60
N PRO A 81 -19.81 -0.69 3.63
CA PRO A 81 -20.03 0.49 2.77
C PRO A 81 -19.04 1.63 2.98
N GLU A 82 -18.36 1.67 4.13
CA GLU A 82 -17.30 2.66 4.40
C GLU A 82 -16.11 2.54 3.43
N ASP A 83 -16.00 1.38 2.78
CA ASP A 83 -14.93 1.11 1.81
C ASP A 83 -15.42 1.15 0.37
N SER A 84 -16.60 1.71 0.13
CA SER A 84 -17.10 1.89 -1.23
C SER A 84 -16.24 2.87 -2.03
N PHE A 85 -16.35 2.78 -3.35
CA PHE A 85 -15.64 3.69 -4.25
C PHE A 85 -15.99 5.16 -3.96
N GLU A 86 -17.26 5.43 -3.66
CA GLU A 86 -17.72 6.77 -3.28
C GLU A 86 -17.00 7.26 -2.01
N LYS A 87 -16.89 6.39 -1.00
CA LYS A 87 -16.23 6.75 0.25
C LYS A 87 -14.72 6.91 0.09
N MET A 88 -14.12 6.16 -0.82
CA MET A 88 -12.72 6.37 -1.19
C MET A 88 -12.52 7.77 -1.78
N ARG A 89 -13.42 8.18 -2.66
CA ARG A 89 -13.41 9.51 -3.25
C ARG A 89 -13.56 10.59 -2.18
N ASP A 90 -14.49 10.39 -1.25
CA ASP A 90 -14.70 11.32 -0.13
C ASP A 90 -13.42 11.48 0.70
N ALA A 91 -12.71 10.38 0.99
CA ALA A 91 -11.47 10.43 1.75
C ALA A 91 -10.40 11.29 1.07
N VAL A 92 -10.31 11.23 -0.26
CA VAL A 92 -9.39 12.06 -1.03
C VAL A 92 -9.85 13.51 -1.05
N GLU A 93 -11.13 13.76 -1.27
CA GLU A 93 -11.69 15.13 -1.31
C GLU A 93 -11.55 15.82 0.05
N GLU A 94 -11.66 15.09 1.15
CA GLU A 94 -11.50 15.60 2.51
C GLU A 94 -10.02 15.79 2.91
N GLY A 95 -9.10 15.35 2.06
CA GLY A 95 -7.67 15.46 2.32
C GLY A 95 -7.10 14.44 3.29
N ARG A 96 -7.85 13.42 3.66
CA ARG A 96 -7.35 12.34 4.52
C ARG A 96 -6.36 11.46 3.80
N ILE A 97 -6.57 11.26 2.50
CA ILE A 97 -5.69 10.46 1.63
C ILE A 97 -5.25 11.36 0.47
N ALA A 98 -3.94 11.47 0.30
CA ALA A 98 -3.31 12.27 -0.74
C ALA A 98 -2.20 11.48 -1.46
N TYR A 99 -2.46 10.21 -1.74
CA TYR A 99 -1.54 9.32 -2.47
C TYR A 99 -1.52 9.71 -3.95
N ASP A 100 -0.49 9.26 -4.66
CA ASP A 100 -0.40 9.48 -6.12
C ASP A 100 -1.58 8.85 -6.86
N ALA A 101 -2.09 7.73 -6.35
CA ALA A 101 -3.32 7.11 -6.85
C ALA A 101 -4.01 6.34 -5.71
N TYR A 102 -5.33 6.35 -5.72
CA TYR A 102 -6.13 5.52 -4.80
C TYR A 102 -7.11 4.71 -5.64
N LEU A 103 -6.92 3.39 -5.66
CA LEU A 103 -7.54 2.49 -6.62
C LEU A 103 -8.49 1.50 -5.95
N ARG A 104 -9.53 1.12 -6.68
CA ARG A 104 -10.52 0.15 -6.21
C ARG A 104 -10.26 -1.21 -6.85
N ASP A 105 -10.04 -2.22 -6.01
CA ASP A 105 -9.90 -3.62 -6.42
C ASP A 105 -11.18 -4.38 -6.02
N GLU A 106 -12.23 -4.17 -6.79
CA GLU A 106 -13.58 -4.64 -6.45
C GLU A 106 -13.69 -6.16 -6.28
N THR A 107 -12.94 -6.92 -7.08
CA THR A 107 -12.94 -8.38 -7.02
C THR A 107 -11.89 -8.95 -6.07
N ALA A 108 -11.00 -8.11 -5.57
CA ALA A 108 -9.84 -8.48 -4.78
C ALA A 108 -8.83 -9.37 -5.54
N ASP A 109 -8.90 -9.39 -6.88
CA ASP A 109 -7.98 -10.17 -7.69
C ASP A 109 -6.55 -9.66 -7.58
N VAL A 110 -6.36 -8.34 -7.53
CA VAL A 110 -5.03 -7.74 -7.39
C VAL A 110 -4.47 -8.05 -5.99
N ALA A 111 -5.29 -7.93 -4.95
CA ALA A 111 -4.86 -8.29 -3.60
C ALA A 111 -4.39 -9.75 -3.54
N ARG A 112 -5.11 -10.65 -4.20
CA ARG A 112 -4.72 -12.06 -4.26
C ARG A 112 -3.42 -12.26 -5.04
N ALA A 113 -3.24 -11.53 -6.14
CA ALA A 113 -2.01 -11.61 -6.95
C ALA A 113 -0.78 -11.17 -6.15
N TYR A 114 -0.93 -10.15 -5.30
CA TYR A 114 0.14 -9.67 -4.42
C TYR A 114 0.28 -10.53 -3.16
N GLY A 115 -0.69 -11.37 -2.86
CA GLY A 115 -0.71 -12.15 -1.62
C GLY A 115 -0.99 -11.30 -0.38
N ALA A 116 -1.65 -10.15 -0.56
CA ALA A 116 -2.03 -9.29 0.56
C ALA A 116 -3.20 -9.91 1.32
N VAL A 117 -3.14 -9.88 2.66
CA VAL A 117 -4.18 -10.45 3.52
C VAL A 117 -4.66 -9.48 4.60
N CYS A 118 -3.96 -8.36 4.79
CA CYS A 118 -4.30 -7.37 5.82
C CYS A 118 -4.12 -5.94 5.31
N THR A 119 -4.64 -4.99 6.07
CA THR A 119 -4.48 -3.56 5.80
C THR A 119 -3.95 -2.86 7.05
N PRO A 120 -2.91 -2.03 6.96
CA PRO A 120 -2.13 -1.76 5.74
C PRO A 120 -1.14 -2.89 5.44
N ASP A 121 -0.93 -3.17 4.17
CA ASP A 121 0.10 -4.12 3.74
C ASP A 121 0.93 -3.47 2.63
N PRO A 122 2.13 -2.96 2.95
CA PRO A 122 2.96 -2.22 2.01
C PRO A 122 3.96 -3.10 1.28
N PHE A 123 4.05 -2.89 -0.03
CA PHE A 123 5.02 -3.54 -0.91
C PHE A 123 5.84 -2.45 -1.60
N LEU A 124 7.13 -2.37 -1.31
CA LEU A 124 8.02 -1.40 -1.94
C LEU A 124 8.81 -2.05 -3.06
N PHE A 125 8.70 -1.48 -4.25
CA PHE A 125 9.39 -1.96 -5.45
C PHE A 125 10.42 -0.93 -5.91
N ARG A 126 11.54 -1.43 -6.44
CA ARG A 126 12.52 -0.59 -7.14
C ARG A 126 12.39 -0.79 -8.64
N ARG A 127 12.59 0.26 -9.40
CA ARG A 127 12.60 0.15 -10.86
C ARG A 127 13.99 -0.32 -11.31
N GLU A 128 14.03 -1.45 -12.01
CA GLU A 128 15.24 -2.06 -12.56
C GLU A 128 14.96 -2.50 -13.99
N ASP A 129 15.73 -1.98 -14.94
CA ASP A 129 15.59 -2.33 -16.36
C ASP A 129 14.16 -2.18 -16.90
N GLY A 130 13.46 -1.16 -16.43
CA GLY A 130 12.09 -0.87 -16.86
C GLY A 130 11.02 -1.70 -16.15
N GLU A 131 11.39 -2.53 -15.19
CA GLU A 131 10.47 -3.34 -14.39
C GLU A 131 10.53 -2.95 -12.93
N TYR A 132 9.42 -3.14 -12.23
CA TYR A 132 9.39 -2.97 -10.78
C TYR A 132 9.63 -4.31 -10.09
N ARG A 133 10.65 -4.35 -9.22
CA ARG A 133 11.01 -5.57 -8.46
C ARG A 133 10.93 -5.31 -6.97
N LEU A 134 10.42 -6.29 -6.24
CA LEU A 134 10.19 -6.14 -4.80
C LEU A 134 11.51 -5.88 -4.07
N ALA A 135 11.58 -4.77 -3.35
CA ALA A 135 12.73 -4.35 -2.57
C ALA A 135 12.50 -4.50 -1.06
N TYR A 136 11.25 -4.35 -0.63
CA TYR A 136 10.92 -4.44 0.79
C TYR A 136 9.43 -4.76 0.97
N HIS A 137 9.14 -5.69 1.86
CA HIS A 137 7.78 -6.01 2.27
C HIS A 137 7.80 -6.24 3.79
N GLY A 138 7.21 -5.33 4.54
CA GLY A 138 7.23 -5.40 6.00
C GLY A 138 6.56 -4.19 6.62
N ARG A 139 6.82 -3.97 7.90
CA ARG A 139 6.21 -2.87 8.66
C ARG A 139 6.62 -1.52 8.12
N LEU A 140 5.67 -0.59 8.13
CA LEU A 140 5.93 0.81 7.77
C LEU A 140 6.77 1.51 8.85
N ASP A 141 6.48 1.23 10.12
CA ASP A 141 7.14 1.82 11.28
C ASP A 141 7.06 0.88 12.49
N ASP A 142 7.57 1.33 13.63
CA ASP A 142 7.61 0.53 14.86
C ASP A 142 6.34 0.64 15.71
N ALA A 143 5.35 1.42 15.29
CA ALA A 143 4.07 1.54 16.00
C ALA A 143 3.14 0.39 15.55
N LEU A 144 2.89 -0.56 16.43
CA LEU A 144 2.06 -1.73 16.12
C LEU A 144 0.57 -1.49 16.32
N GLY A 145 0.19 -0.56 17.18
CA GLY A 145 -1.19 -0.21 17.43
C GLY A 145 -1.58 1.13 16.82
N PRO A 146 -2.88 1.36 16.59
CA PRO A 146 -3.34 2.60 15.96
C PRO A 146 -3.13 3.85 16.83
N ASP A 147 -3.01 3.68 18.14
CA ASP A 147 -2.81 4.78 19.09
C ASP A 147 -1.35 4.96 19.53
N GLU A 148 -0.45 4.16 18.99
CA GLU A 148 0.97 4.25 19.31
C GLU A 148 1.67 5.28 18.42
N GLU A 149 2.65 5.97 19.00
CA GLU A 149 3.49 6.89 18.25
C GLU A 149 4.72 6.18 17.70
N ALA A 150 4.96 6.32 16.39
CA ALA A 150 6.13 5.72 15.78
C ALA A 150 7.39 6.53 16.09
N THR A 151 8.49 5.83 16.35
CA THR A 151 9.81 6.45 16.57
C THR A 151 10.80 6.04 15.50
N GLU A 152 10.56 4.92 14.81
CA GLU A 152 11.38 4.48 13.68
C GLU A 152 10.47 4.25 12.48
N PHE A 153 10.88 4.76 11.32
CA PHE A 153 10.11 4.68 10.08
C PHE A 153 10.85 3.78 9.10
N TYR A 154 10.62 2.48 9.20
CA TYR A 154 11.30 1.47 8.39
C TYR A 154 11.11 1.70 6.89
N ILE A 155 9.90 2.14 6.51
CA ILE A 155 9.61 2.38 5.09
C ILE A 155 10.48 3.50 4.52
N ARG A 156 10.79 4.54 5.30
CA ARG A 156 11.67 5.62 4.87
C ARG A 156 13.11 5.13 4.70
N GLN A 157 13.57 4.28 5.61
CA GLN A 157 14.89 3.66 5.51
C GLN A 157 14.99 2.79 4.26
N ALA A 158 13.94 2.02 3.97
CA ALA A 158 13.86 1.19 2.78
C ALA A 158 13.89 2.03 1.50
N ILE A 159 13.13 3.12 1.45
CA ILE A 159 13.10 4.03 0.31
C ILE A 159 14.48 4.67 0.09
N ASP A 160 15.15 5.09 1.17
CA ASP A 160 16.50 5.65 1.08
C ASP A 160 17.49 4.63 0.46
N SER A 161 17.40 3.37 0.86
CA SER A 161 18.23 2.30 0.28
C SER A 161 17.95 2.13 -1.22
N VAL A 162 16.68 2.17 -1.62
CA VAL A 162 16.30 2.07 -3.03
C VAL A 162 16.90 3.24 -3.82
N HIS A 163 16.78 4.46 -3.31
CA HIS A 163 17.33 5.65 -3.98
C HIS A 163 18.86 5.63 -4.06
N ALA A 164 19.52 5.01 -3.06
CA ALA A 164 20.97 4.87 -3.07
C ALA A 164 21.47 3.73 -3.95
N GLY A 165 20.56 2.94 -4.55
CA GLY A 165 20.92 1.78 -5.35
C GLY A 165 21.41 0.61 -4.51
N GLU A 166 21.07 0.58 -3.24
CA GLU A 166 21.50 -0.45 -2.29
C GLU A 166 20.37 -1.43 -1.99
N ASP A 167 20.73 -2.65 -1.58
CA ASP A 167 19.76 -3.62 -1.12
C ASP A 167 19.14 -3.16 0.21
N VAL A 168 17.85 -3.41 0.38
CA VAL A 168 17.19 -3.18 1.66
C VAL A 168 17.47 -4.38 2.56
N THR A 169 18.21 -4.16 3.63
CA THR A 169 18.65 -5.24 4.53
C THR A 169 17.87 -5.29 5.84
N LEU A 170 17.08 -4.27 6.14
CA LEU A 170 16.28 -4.28 7.37
C LEU A 170 15.14 -5.29 7.25
N ASP A 171 14.82 -5.94 8.38
CA ASP A 171 13.75 -6.93 8.45
C ASP A 171 13.03 -6.80 9.81
N PRO A 172 12.19 -5.78 9.96
CA PRO A 172 11.50 -5.53 11.26
C PRO A 172 10.34 -6.49 11.52
N GLY A 173 9.98 -7.31 10.53
CA GLY A 173 8.87 -8.23 10.62
C GLY A 173 7.70 -7.85 9.72
N PRO A 174 6.68 -8.71 9.66
CA PRO A 174 5.54 -8.49 8.78
C PRO A 174 4.67 -7.32 9.25
N SER A 175 4.02 -6.65 8.29
CA SER A 175 3.01 -5.66 8.59
C SER A 175 1.84 -6.32 9.33
N ARG A 176 1.12 -5.54 10.12
CA ARG A 176 0.00 -6.03 10.91
C ARG A 176 -1.17 -5.06 10.77
N GLY A 177 -2.37 -5.60 10.68
CA GLY A 177 -3.57 -4.78 10.60
C GLY A 177 -4.82 -5.63 10.55
N CYS A 178 -5.91 -5.00 10.13
CA CYS A 178 -7.18 -5.68 9.97
C CYS A 178 -7.14 -6.60 8.76
N GLY A 179 -7.73 -7.79 8.86
CA GLY A 179 -7.83 -8.69 7.70
C GLY A 179 -8.64 -8.05 6.57
N ILE A 180 -8.25 -8.35 5.33
CA ILE A 180 -9.00 -7.91 4.16
C ILE A 180 -10.38 -8.55 4.19
N LYS A 181 -11.43 -7.76 3.89
CA LYS A 181 -12.80 -8.23 3.82
C LYS A 181 -13.07 -8.71 2.40
N TRP A 182 -12.88 -10.00 2.18
CA TRP A 182 -12.94 -10.60 0.84
C TRP A 182 -14.37 -10.56 0.29
N PRO A 183 -14.56 -10.10 -0.95
CA PRO A 183 -15.87 -10.17 -1.61
C PRO A 183 -16.21 -11.61 -1.96
N ASN A 184 -17.51 -11.90 -2.03
CA ASN A 184 -18.01 -13.23 -2.41
C ASN A 184 -17.85 -13.50 -3.91
#